data_eeef4186d0f51301988be7b33348240e
#
_entry.id   eeef4186d0f51301988be7b33348240e
#
_cell.length_a   1.000
_cell.length_b   1.000
_cell.length_c   1.000
_cell.angle_alpha   90.00
_cell.angle_beta   90.00
_cell.angle_gamma   90.00
#
_symmetry.space_group_name_H-M   'P 1'
#
loop_
_entity.id
_entity.type
_entity.pdbx_description
1 polymer ?
#
loop_
_entity_poly.entity_id
_entity_poly.type
_entity_poly.pdbx_seq_one_letter_code
_entity_poly.pdbx_strand_id
1 'polypeptide(L)'
;EFRRVLFRSFYKTEYASLETAQSLGMTEKDLNKATDALLDYLQDRRDNINVTVAVKGTETKAFNARESSHMVDVRTLYHFAMVLRNVAIILLVASLVYMAVRLKGGMLTIFSINYMKTAILAAVFFAMLAGWAYVDFDAFWTTFHKLAFRNDLWLLNPDTDLMINLFPAEFFSTMVFRIVGMFATGFIGLFVLCYLFLRHQLHKLHGELHHE
;
A
#
# COMPACT_ATOMS: atom_id res chain seq x y z
N GLU A 1 -10.80 8.52 -11.35
CA GLU A 1 -11.95 8.75 -10.44
C GLU A 1 -12.21 7.55 -9.52
N PHE A 2 -12.23 6.32 -10.02
CA PHE A 2 -12.46 5.10 -9.22
C PHE A 2 -11.44 4.92 -8.06
N ARG A 3 -10.16 5.19 -8.27
CA ARG A 3 -9.15 5.20 -7.20
C ARG A 3 -9.44 6.23 -6.11
N ARG A 4 -9.92 7.42 -6.50
CA ARG A 4 -10.26 8.50 -5.57
C ARG A 4 -11.41 8.09 -4.64
N VAL A 5 -12.41 7.40 -5.18
CA VAL A 5 -13.57 6.91 -4.41
C VAL A 5 -13.16 5.83 -3.41
N LEU A 6 -12.33 4.86 -3.80
CA LEU A 6 -11.85 3.79 -2.91
C LEU A 6 -10.96 4.32 -1.78
N PHE A 7 -10.04 5.24 -2.09
CA PHE A 7 -9.20 5.86 -1.07
C PHE A 7 -10.02 6.70 -0.10
N ARG A 8 -10.94 7.54 -0.61
CA ARG A 8 -11.82 8.35 0.24
C ARG A 8 -12.73 7.51 1.12
N SER A 9 -13.24 6.37 0.65
CA SER A 9 -14.06 5.48 1.48
C SER A 9 -13.26 4.89 2.63
N PHE A 10 -11.99 4.53 2.39
CA PHE A 10 -11.08 4.05 3.43
C PHE A 10 -10.88 5.12 4.51
N TYR A 11 -10.45 6.32 4.13
CA TYR A 11 -10.21 7.42 5.08
C TYR A 11 -11.45 7.74 5.93
N LYS A 12 -12.62 7.82 5.30
CA LYS A 12 -13.87 8.09 6.01
C LYS A 12 -14.21 7.00 7.02
N THR A 13 -14.05 5.73 6.63
CA THR A 13 -14.32 4.61 7.52
C THR A 13 -13.34 4.61 8.70
N GLU A 14 -12.07 4.86 8.44
CA GLU A 14 -11.02 4.85 9.45
C GLU A 14 -11.18 6.03 10.42
N TYR A 15 -11.45 7.23 9.92
CA TYR A 15 -11.73 8.39 10.74
C TYR A 15 -12.97 8.23 11.62
N ALA A 16 -14.02 7.59 11.11
CA ALA A 16 -15.20 7.27 11.90
C ALA A 16 -14.90 6.24 12.98
N SER A 17 -14.09 5.23 12.66
CA SER A 17 -13.68 4.18 13.60
C SER A 17 -12.80 4.71 14.74
N LEU A 18 -11.92 5.68 14.44
CA LEU A 18 -11.00 6.30 15.39
C LEU A 18 -11.58 7.56 16.05
N GLU A 19 -12.81 7.93 15.73
CA GLU A 19 -13.45 9.17 16.21
C GLU A 19 -12.57 10.42 16.01
N THR A 20 -11.77 10.46 14.94
CA THR A 20 -10.71 11.46 14.71
C THR A 20 -11.26 12.88 14.69
N ALA A 21 -12.41 13.12 14.07
CA ALA A 21 -13.02 14.45 14.04
C ALA A 21 -13.36 14.95 15.45
N GLN A 22 -13.93 14.07 16.29
CA GLN A 22 -14.31 14.39 17.66
C GLN A 22 -13.09 14.61 18.55
N SER A 23 -12.09 13.73 18.47
CA SER A 23 -10.87 13.83 19.28
C SER A 23 -10.09 15.11 19.01
N LEU A 24 -10.09 15.59 17.75
CA LEU A 24 -9.44 16.83 17.34
C LEU A 24 -10.31 18.08 17.53
N GLY A 25 -11.60 17.91 17.85
CA GLY A 25 -12.56 19.03 17.88
C GLY A 25 -12.72 19.69 16.52
N MET A 26 -12.68 18.90 15.45
CA MET A 26 -12.86 19.32 14.06
C MET A 26 -14.22 18.88 13.52
N THR A 27 -14.71 19.58 12.50
CA THR A 27 -15.81 19.07 11.69
C THR A 27 -15.30 18.00 10.71
N GLU A 28 -16.14 17.04 10.32
CA GLU A 28 -15.79 16.10 9.24
C GLU A 28 -15.41 16.83 7.95
N LYS A 29 -16.00 18.00 7.69
CA LYS A 29 -15.68 18.83 6.53
C LYS A 29 -14.25 19.33 6.58
N ASP A 30 -13.80 19.82 7.74
CA ASP A 30 -12.44 20.35 7.92
C ASP A 30 -11.41 19.21 7.92
N LEU A 31 -11.75 18.07 8.54
CA LEU A 31 -10.94 16.87 8.50
C LEU A 31 -10.73 16.39 7.06
N ASN A 32 -11.80 16.27 6.27
CA ASN A 32 -11.71 15.91 4.86
C ASN A 32 -10.93 16.94 4.04
N LYS A 33 -11.09 18.24 4.32
CA LYS A 33 -10.38 19.34 3.65
C LYS A 33 -8.87 19.24 3.88
N ALA A 34 -8.43 18.95 5.10
CA ALA A 34 -7.01 18.74 5.42
C ALA A 34 -6.47 17.49 4.70
N THR A 35 -7.19 16.37 4.75
CA THR A 35 -6.82 15.13 4.08
C THR A 35 -6.74 15.27 2.56
N ASP A 36 -7.75 15.91 1.94
CA ASP A 36 -7.76 16.16 0.50
C ASP A 36 -6.56 17.02 0.06
N ALA A 37 -6.16 18.02 0.89
CA ALA A 37 -4.99 18.83 0.60
C ALA A 37 -3.69 18.00 0.54
N LEU A 38 -3.50 17.05 1.45
CA LEU A 38 -2.35 16.13 1.45
C LEU A 38 -2.39 15.18 0.25
N LEU A 39 -3.55 14.57 -0.02
CA LEU A 39 -3.70 13.63 -1.13
C LEU A 39 -3.53 14.28 -2.50
N ASP A 40 -4.07 15.48 -2.68
CA ASP A 40 -3.93 16.25 -3.92
C ASP A 40 -2.48 16.72 -4.12
N TYR A 41 -1.76 17.06 -3.03
CA TYR A 41 -0.35 17.41 -3.08
C TYR A 41 0.53 16.21 -3.51
N LEU A 42 0.30 15.01 -2.94
CA LEU A 42 1.02 13.80 -3.32
C LEU A 42 0.82 13.42 -4.80
N GLN A 43 -0.31 13.81 -5.38
CA GLN A 43 -0.69 13.47 -6.76
C GLN A 43 -0.45 14.62 -7.76
N ASP A 44 0.36 15.62 -7.40
CA ASP A 44 0.69 16.80 -8.23
C ASP A 44 -0.52 17.63 -8.66
N ARG A 45 -1.61 17.60 -7.90
CA ARG A 45 -2.79 18.45 -8.16
C ARG A 45 -2.75 19.77 -7.39
N ARG A 46 -1.80 19.89 -6.46
CA ARG A 46 -1.53 21.10 -5.67
C ARG A 46 -0.04 21.27 -5.49
N ASP A 47 0.39 22.54 -5.43
CA ASP A 47 1.80 22.88 -5.24
C ASP A 47 2.24 22.86 -3.77
N ASN A 48 1.27 22.89 -2.83
CA ASN A 48 1.53 22.88 -1.39
C ASN A 48 0.34 22.32 -0.62
N ILE A 49 0.56 22.04 0.68
CA ILE A 49 -0.48 21.52 1.58
C ILE A 49 -1.18 22.61 2.41
N ASN A 50 -0.96 23.88 2.10
CA ASN A 50 -1.51 25.01 2.87
C ASN A 50 -3.04 25.02 2.81
N VAL A 51 -3.67 24.85 3.97
CA VAL A 51 -5.13 24.87 4.12
C VAL A 51 -5.48 25.36 5.52
N THR A 52 -6.54 26.16 5.62
CA THR A 52 -7.08 26.61 6.90
C THR A 52 -8.26 25.71 7.27
N VAL A 53 -8.31 25.29 8.52
CA VAL A 53 -9.35 24.45 9.12
C VAL A 53 -9.75 25.00 10.48
N ALA A 54 -10.94 24.66 10.96
CA ALA A 54 -11.36 24.96 12.31
C ALA A 54 -11.00 23.79 13.24
N VAL A 55 -10.20 24.04 14.27
CA VAL A 55 -9.85 23.11 15.35
C VAL A 55 -10.36 23.69 16.65
N LYS A 56 -11.23 22.97 17.36
CA LYS A 56 -11.88 23.44 18.61
C LYS A 56 -12.53 24.83 18.46
N GLY A 57 -13.13 25.07 17.28
CA GLY A 57 -13.81 26.35 16.97
C GLY A 57 -12.90 27.49 16.55
N THR A 58 -11.58 27.31 16.51
CA THR A 58 -10.62 28.34 16.09
C THR A 58 -10.07 28.03 14.71
N GLU A 59 -10.16 29.00 13.78
CA GLU A 59 -9.52 28.88 12.47
C GLU A 59 -7.99 28.92 12.59
N THR A 60 -7.32 27.92 12.06
CA THR A 60 -5.86 27.83 12.07
C THR A 60 -5.33 27.20 10.79
N LYS A 61 -4.05 27.37 10.52
CA LYS A 61 -3.37 26.59 9.47
C LYS A 61 -3.32 25.12 9.89
N ALA A 62 -3.78 24.22 9.03
CA ALA A 62 -3.78 22.78 9.33
C ALA A 62 -2.37 22.23 9.54
N PHE A 63 -1.39 22.69 8.76
CA PHE A 63 -0.04 22.16 8.77
C PHE A 63 0.99 23.27 8.96
N ASN A 64 1.99 22.99 9.79
CA ASN A 64 3.11 23.88 10.05
C ASN A 64 4.27 23.65 9.05
N ALA A 65 5.38 24.36 9.24
CA ALA A 65 6.54 24.28 8.35
C ALA A 65 7.23 22.91 8.39
N ARG A 66 7.30 22.25 9.56
CA ARG A 66 7.90 20.93 9.72
C ARG A 66 7.10 19.88 8.97
N GLU A 67 5.79 19.85 9.16
CA GLU A 67 4.86 18.96 8.46
C GLU A 67 4.91 19.17 6.95
N SER A 68 4.96 20.43 6.51
CA SER A 68 5.09 20.78 5.09
C SER A 68 6.40 20.27 4.49
N SER A 69 7.50 20.39 5.22
CA SER A 69 8.81 19.87 4.77
C SER A 69 8.83 18.36 4.75
N HIS A 70 8.25 17.68 5.75
CA HIS A 70 8.08 16.23 5.72
C HIS A 70 7.28 15.76 4.51
N MET A 71 6.20 16.46 4.17
CA MET A 71 5.38 16.11 3.01
C MET A 71 6.11 16.26 1.66
N VAL A 72 7.14 17.09 1.55
CA VAL A 72 8.03 17.11 0.37
C VAL A 72 8.75 15.78 0.23
N ASP A 73 9.29 15.24 1.33
CA ASP A 73 9.98 13.94 1.34
C ASP A 73 9.00 12.80 1.03
N VAL A 74 7.80 12.83 1.63
CA VAL A 74 6.74 11.84 1.38
C VAL A 74 6.30 11.86 -0.09
N ARG A 75 6.15 13.04 -0.70
CA ARG A 75 5.85 13.18 -2.12
C ARG A 75 6.94 12.58 -3.00
N THR A 76 8.20 12.83 -2.68
CA THR A 76 9.34 12.25 -3.39
C THR A 76 9.33 10.72 -3.29
N LEU A 77 9.09 10.16 -2.11
CA LEU A 77 8.95 8.72 -1.90
C LEU A 77 7.76 8.14 -2.67
N TYR A 78 6.63 8.84 -2.68
CA TYR A 78 5.45 8.44 -3.45
C TYR A 78 5.75 8.36 -4.95
N HIS A 79 6.41 9.38 -5.52
CA HIS A 79 6.79 9.37 -6.93
C HIS A 79 7.78 8.26 -7.25
N PHE A 80 8.78 8.04 -6.40
CA PHE A 80 9.70 6.92 -6.54
C PHE A 80 8.96 5.57 -6.56
N ALA A 81 8.01 5.36 -5.64
CA ALA A 81 7.19 4.15 -5.62
C ALA A 81 6.34 3.99 -6.90
N MET A 82 5.81 5.11 -7.46
CA MET A 82 5.07 5.06 -8.73
C MET A 82 5.96 4.70 -9.92
N VAL A 83 7.18 5.23 -9.98
CA VAL A 83 8.18 4.85 -11.01
C VAL A 83 8.52 3.37 -10.87
N LEU A 84 8.85 2.90 -9.67
CA LEU A 84 9.18 1.50 -9.41
C LEU A 84 8.04 0.55 -9.83
N ARG A 85 6.80 0.90 -9.49
CA ARG A 85 5.60 0.17 -9.94
C ARG A 85 5.52 0.10 -11.45
N ASN A 86 5.70 1.22 -12.15
CA ASN A 86 5.59 1.27 -13.61
C ASN A 86 6.68 0.42 -14.27
N VAL A 87 7.92 0.49 -13.78
CA VAL A 87 9.04 -0.35 -14.25
C VAL A 87 8.73 -1.83 -14.02
N ALA A 88 8.22 -2.19 -12.83
CA ALA A 88 7.84 -3.58 -12.53
C ALA A 88 6.73 -4.10 -13.47
N ILE A 89 5.72 -3.27 -13.80
CA ILE A 89 4.67 -3.63 -14.76
C ILE A 89 5.27 -3.85 -16.16
N ILE A 90 6.14 -2.96 -16.61
CA ILE A 90 6.80 -3.09 -17.93
C ILE A 90 7.62 -4.39 -18.00
N LEU A 91 8.42 -4.67 -16.97
CA LEU A 91 9.22 -5.90 -16.90
C LEU A 91 8.35 -7.15 -16.86
N LEU A 92 7.23 -7.11 -16.12
CA LEU A 92 6.27 -8.22 -16.07
C LEU A 92 5.68 -8.48 -17.46
N VAL A 93 5.18 -7.44 -18.13
CA VAL A 93 4.58 -7.57 -19.47
C VAL A 93 5.63 -8.08 -20.47
N ALA A 94 6.83 -7.50 -20.47
CA ALA A 94 7.92 -7.95 -21.36
C ALA A 94 8.29 -9.42 -21.13
N SER A 95 8.36 -9.85 -19.85
CA SER A 95 8.64 -11.25 -19.48
C SER A 95 7.54 -12.19 -19.97
N LEU A 96 6.26 -11.81 -19.81
CA LEU A 96 5.13 -12.63 -20.27
C LEU A 96 5.13 -12.74 -21.80
N VAL A 97 5.37 -11.65 -22.52
CA VAL A 97 5.48 -11.65 -23.98
C VAL A 97 6.65 -12.54 -24.44
N TYR A 98 7.82 -12.38 -23.82
CA TYR A 98 8.98 -13.22 -24.11
C TYR A 98 8.69 -14.70 -23.91
N MET A 99 8.06 -15.07 -22.79
CA MET A 99 7.65 -16.45 -22.50
C MET A 99 6.65 -16.97 -23.54
N ALA A 100 5.65 -16.17 -23.91
CA ALA A 100 4.65 -16.56 -24.90
C ALA A 100 5.30 -16.88 -26.27
N VAL A 101 6.26 -16.05 -26.71
CA VAL A 101 6.95 -16.23 -27.99
C VAL A 101 7.90 -17.43 -27.95
N ARG A 102 8.63 -17.64 -26.84
CA ARG A 102 9.70 -18.65 -26.75
C ARG A 102 9.20 -20.04 -26.36
N LEU A 103 8.23 -20.13 -25.46
CA LEU A 103 7.78 -21.39 -24.84
C LEU A 103 6.51 -21.96 -25.50
N LYS A 104 5.84 -21.17 -26.34
CA LYS A 104 4.62 -21.60 -27.05
C LYS A 104 3.66 -22.35 -26.11
N GLY A 105 3.34 -23.61 -26.41
CA GLY A 105 2.39 -24.43 -25.64
C GLY A 105 2.84 -24.79 -24.21
N GLY A 106 4.13 -24.66 -23.87
CA GLY A 106 4.66 -24.94 -22.51
C GLY A 106 4.65 -23.75 -21.55
N MET A 107 4.27 -22.56 -22.02
CA MET A 107 4.34 -21.32 -21.24
C MET A 107 3.64 -21.41 -19.90
N LEU A 108 2.37 -21.85 -19.89
CA LEU A 108 1.56 -21.90 -18.65
C LEU A 108 2.13 -22.87 -17.62
N THR A 109 2.67 -24.00 -18.06
CA THR A 109 3.29 -25.00 -17.17
C THR A 109 4.54 -24.42 -16.51
N ILE A 110 5.44 -23.83 -17.30
CA ILE A 110 6.68 -23.23 -16.80
C ILE A 110 6.38 -22.04 -15.89
N PHE A 111 5.43 -21.19 -16.28
CA PHE A 111 4.96 -20.08 -15.45
C PHE A 111 4.43 -20.59 -14.11
N SER A 112 3.52 -21.57 -14.11
CA SER A 112 2.89 -22.09 -12.89
C SER A 112 3.91 -22.68 -11.92
N ILE A 113 4.87 -23.46 -12.41
CA ILE A 113 5.92 -24.06 -11.57
C ILE A 113 6.78 -22.97 -10.93
N ASN A 114 7.27 -22.01 -11.72
CA ASN A 114 8.14 -20.96 -11.21
C ASN A 114 7.39 -20.00 -10.30
N TYR A 115 6.15 -19.64 -10.65
CA TYR A 115 5.30 -18.81 -9.81
C TYR A 115 5.10 -19.45 -8.42
N MET A 116 4.74 -20.73 -8.35
CA MET A 116 4.50 -21.41 -7.07
C MET A 116 5.76 -21.43 -6.19
N LYS A 117 6.94 -21.71 -6.76
CA LYS A 117 8.21 -21.66 -6.02
C LYS A 117 8.51 -20.26 -5.47
N THR A 118 8.37 -19.24 -6.31
CA THR A 118 8.62 -17.84 -5.93
C THR A 118 7.58 -17.35 -4.94
N ALA A 119 6.31 -17.73 -5.12
CA ALA A 119 5.22 -17.33 -4.23
C ALA A 119 5.40 -17.86 -2.81
N ILE A 120 5.91 -19.08 -2.61
CA ILE A 120 6.23 -19.62 -1.29
C ILE A 120 7.33 -18.78 -0.62
N LEU A 121 8.41 -18.49 -1.34
CA LEU A 121 9.50 -17.66 -0.82
C LEU A 121 9.04 -16.25 -0.44
N ALA A 122 8.25 -15.63 -1.32
CA ALA A 122 7.65 -14.33 -1.08
C ALA A 122 6.68 -14.36 0.12
N ALA A 123 5.86 -15.42 0.23
CA ALA A 123 4.93 -15.57 1.35
C ALA A 123 5.66 -15.64 2.70
N VAL A 124 6.76 -16.38 2.79
CA VAL A 124 7.59 -16.43 4.01
C VAL A 124 8.15 -15.07 4.36
N PHE A 125 8.72 -14.36 3.37
CA PHE A 125 9.27 -13.01 3.58
C PHE A 125 8.21 -12.01 4.06
N PHE A 126 7.05 -11.96 3.37
CA PHE A 126 5.97 -11.04 3.76
C PHE A 126 5.30 -11.43 5.07
N ALA A 127 5.23 -12.75 5.40
CA ALA A 127 4.74 -13.20 6.69
C ALA A 127 5.66 -12.76 7.85
N MET A 128 6.98 -12.77 7.66
CA MET A 128 7.92 -12.24 8.65
C MET A 128 7.75 -10.72 8.85
N LEU A 129 7.61 -9.96 7.76
CA LEU A 129 7.37 -8.51 7.87
C LEU A 129 6.02 -8.19 8.50
N ALA A 130 4.97 -8.88 8.10
CA ALA A 130 3.63 -8.71 8.67
C ALA A 130 3.59 -9.15 10.15
N GLY A 131 4.29 -10.22 10.51
CA GLY A 131 4.45 -10.68 11.88
C GLY A 131 5.16 -9.64 12.76
N TRP A 132 6.23 -9.04 12.25
CA TRP A 132 6.90 -7.94 12.95
C TRP A 132 5.99 -6.73 13.12
N ALA A 133 5.32 -6.27 12.06
CA ALA A 133 4.39 -5.16 12.13
C ALA A 133 3.19 -5.45 13.08
N TYR A 134 2.78 -6.71 13.21
CA TYR A 134 1.72 -7.12 14.14
C TYR A 134 2.17 -7.10 15.60
N VAL A 135 3.39 -7.53 15.88
CA VAL A 135 3.93 -7.61 17.26
C VAL A 135 4.31 -6.23 17.78
N ASP A 136 4.95 -5.40 16.95
CA ASP A 136 5.42 -4.06 17.34
C ASP A 136 5.34 -3.13 16.12
N PHE A 137 4.17 -2.51 15.94
CA PHE A 137 3.95 -1.60 14.82
C PHE A 137 4.81 -0.33 14.94
N ASP A 138 5.04 0.19 16.12
CA ASP A 138 5.80 1.41 16.33
C ASP A 138 7.28 1.21 15.95
N ALA A 139 7.88 0.10 16.35
CA ALA A 139 9.24 -0.24 15.92
C ALA A 139 9.33 -0.48 14.40
N PHE A 140 8.35 -1.17 13.82
CA PHE A 140 8.25 -1.38 12.37
C PHE A 140 8.14 -0.04 11.63
N TRP A 141 7.22 0.84 12.06
CA TRP A 141 6.95 2.12 11.45
C TRP A 141 8.12 3.10 11.58
N THR A 142 8.75 3.14 12.75
CA THR A 142 9.97 3.90 13.00
C THR A 142 11.12 3.44 12.11
N THR A 143 11.30 2.12 11.96
CA THR A 143 12.35 1.57 11.08
C THR A 143 12.10 1.89 9.63
N PHE A 144 10.84 1.80 9.18
CA PHE A 144 10.46 2.25 7.84
C PHE A 144 10.86 3.71 7.59
N HIS A 145 10.55 4.62 8.53
CA HIS A 145 10.91 6.04 8.39
C HIS A 145 12.42 6.26 8.33
N LYS A 146 13.19 5.59 9.19
CA LYS A 146 14.67 5.67 9.17
C LYS A 146 15.29 5.14 7.87
N LEU A 147 14.65 4.17 7.22
CA LEU A 147 15.10 3.66 5.92
C LEU A 147 14.69 4.57 4.76
N ALA A 148 13.48 5.14 4.83
CA ALA A 148 12.91 5.97 3.78
C ALA A 148 13.44 7.40 3.77
N PHE A 149 13.75 7.97 4.95
CA PHE A 149 14.12 9.37 5.12
C PHE A 149 15.49 9.50 5.79
N ARG A 150 16.27 10.49 5.35
CA ARG A 150 17.63 10.77 5.88
C ARG A 150 17.65 11.92 6.89
N ASN A 151 16.49 12.38 7.31
CA ASN A 151 16.30 13.49 8.24
C ASN A 151 15.29 13.11 9.33
N ASP A 152 15.06 14.01 10.28
CA ASP A 152 14.16 13.81 11.41
C ASP A 152 12.83 14.58 11.28
N LEU A 153 12.45 15.05 10.06
CA LEU A 153 11.23 15.81 9.83
C LEU A 153 9.96 15.00 10.10
N TRP A 154 10.05 13.67 9.97
CA TRP A 154 8.97 12.71 10.25
C TRP A 154 8.68 12.51 11.74
N LEU A 155 9.61 12.94 12.65
CA LEU A 155 9.39 12.92 14.10
C LEU A 155 8.47 14.08 14.49
N LEU A 156 7.17 13.90 14.28
CA LEU A 156 6.14 14.88 14.58
C LEU A 156 5.78 14.84 16.07
N ASN A 157 5.44 16.02 16.62
CA ASN A 157 5.00 16.16 18.00
C ASN A 157 3.47 16.23 18.08
N PRO A 158 2.78 15.29 18.76
CA PRO A 158 1.32 15.28 18.84
C PRO A 158 0.72 16.53 19.51
N ASP A 159 1.49 17.29 20.30
CA ASP A 159 1.00 18.50 20.94
C ASP A 159 0.97 19.70 19.99
N THR A 160 1.78 19.71 18.92
CA THR A 160 1.96 20.86 18.03
C THR A 160 1.65 20.58 16.57
N ASP A 161 1.69 19.33 16.16
CA ASP A 161 1.60 18.89 14.77
C ASP A 161 0.27 18.17 14.54
N LEU A 162 -0.55 18.70 13.63
CA LEU A 162 -1.88 18.14 13.39
C LEU A 162 -1.81 16.83 12.61
N MET A 163 -0.82 16.66 11.73
CA MET A 163 -0.72 15.51 10.83
C MET A 163 -0.61 14.18 11.58
N ILE A 164 0.17 14.12 12.66
CA ILE A 164 0.31 12.87 13.45
C ILE A 164 -0.99 12.51 14.17
N ASN A 165 -1.79 13.50 14.50
CA ASN A 165 -3.12 13.32 15.10
C ASN A 165 -4.20 12.98 14.07
N LEU A 166 -4.05 13.45 12.83
CA LEU A 166 -4.91 13.04 11.70
C LEU A 166 -4.66 11.59 11.31
N PHE A 167 -3.42 11.15 11.38
CA PHE A 167 -2.98 9.82 10.97
C PHE A 167 -2.18 9.15 12.08
N PRO A 168 -2.84 8.73 13.17
CA PRO A 168 -2.17 8.01 14.25
C PRO A 168 -1.66 6.64 13.80
N ALA A 169 -0.86 5.97 14.64
CA ALA A 169 -0.28 4.67 14.32
C ALA A 169 -1.33 3.60 13.95
N GLU A 170 -2.48 3.63 14.59
CA GLU A 170 -3.62 2.74 14.32
C GLU A 170 -4.15 2.89 12.89
N PHE A 171 -4.21 4.13 12.40
CA PHE A 171 -4.61 4.41 11.01
C PHE A 171 -3.66 3.74 10.01
N PHE A 172 -2.35 3.90 10.21
CA PHE A 172 -1.35 3.30 9.33
C PHE A 172 -1.30 1.78 9.47
N SER A 173 -1.44 1.23 10.68
CA SER A 173 -1.47 -0.21 10.89
C SER A 173 -2.64 -0.86 10.15
N THR A 174 -3.84 -0.30 10.27
CA THR A 174 -5.02 -0.77 9.51
C THR A 174 -4.78 -0.69 8.00
N MET A 175 -4.21 0.42 7.52
CA MET A 175 -3.89 0.58 6.10
C MET A 175 -2.89 -0.47 5.62
N VAL A 176 -1.81 -0.71 6.36
CA VAL A 176 -0.79 -1.71 6.04
C VAL A 176 -1.40 -3.10 5.99
N PHE A 177 -2.17 -3.51 7.01
CA PHE A 177 -2.80 -4.84 7.04
C PHE A 177 -3.85 -5.03 5.95
N ARG A 178 -4.60 -4.00 5.58
CA ARG A 178 -5.51 -4.07 4.43
C ARG A 178 -4.75 -4.28 3.11
N ILE A 179 -3.67 -3.53 2.89
CA ILE A 179 -2.83 -3.68 1.70
C ILE A 179 -2.23 -5.10 1.65
N VAL A 180 -1.64 -5.57 2.75
CA VAL A 180 -1.09 -6.92 2.86
C VAL A 180 -2.16 -7.98 2.58
N GLY A 181 -3.36 -7.84 3.16
CA GLY A 181 -4.48 -8.74 2.94
C GLY A 181 -4.94 -8.80 1.48
N MET A 182 -5.04 -7.65 0.79
CA MET A 182 -5.37 -7.60 -0.63
C MET A 182 -4.31 -8.31 -1.50
N PHE A 183 -3.03 -8.06 -1.23
CA PHE A 183 -1.95 -8.75 -1.94
C PHE A 183 -1.95 -10.25 -1.65
N ALA A 184 -2.09 -10.65 -0.38
CA ALA A 184 -2.16 -12.07 0.01
C ALA A 184 -3.31 -12.79 -0.70
N THR A 185 -4.48 -12.18 -0.78
CA THR A 185 -5.64 -12.75 -1.49
C THR A 185 -5.34 -12.96 -2.97
N GLY A 186 -4.73 -11.98 -3.65
CA GLY A 186 -4.33 -12.11 -5.05
C GLY A 186 -3.26 -13.20 -5.26
N PHE A 187 -2.25 -13.23 -4.39
CA PHE A 187 -1.18 -14.24 -4.44
C PHE A 187 -1.71 -15.65 -4.22
N ILE A 188 -2.54 -15.86 -3.19
CA ILE A 188 -3.14 -17.15 -2.88
C ILE A 188 -4.08 -17.60 -4.01
N GLY A 189 -4.91 -16.69 -4.53
CA GLY A 189 -5.81 -16.99 -5.64
C GLY A 189 -5.05 -17.49 -6.87
N LEU A 190 -3.99 -16.78 -7.28
CA LEU A 190 -3.16 -17.20 -8.41
C LEU A 190 -2.41 -18.51 -8.11
N PHE A 191 -1.93 -18.71 -6.87
CA PHE A 191 -1.29 -19.97 -6.45
C PHE A 191 -2.23 -21.15 -6.61
N VAL A 192 -3.48 -21.03 -6.15
CA VAL A 192 -4.49 -22.07 -6.30
C VAL A 192 -4.79 -22.35 -7.77
N LEU A 193 -4.92 -21.33 -8.60
CA LEU A 193 -5.14 -21.49 -10.04
C LEU A 193 -3.97 -22.24 -10.70
N CYS A 194 -2.73 -21.87 -10.40
CA CYS A 194 -1.53 -22.56 -10.90
C CYS A 194 -1.48 -24.02 -10.43
N TYR A 195 -1.79 -24.28 -9.15
CA TYR A 195 -1.84 -25.63 -8.60
C TYR A 195 -2.89 -26.51 -9.30
N LEU A 196 -4.12 -26.00 -9.44
CA LEU A 196 -5.20 -26.73 -10.12
C LEU A 196 -4.87 -27.01 -11.58
N PHE A 197 -4.27 -26.05 -12.28
CA PHE A 197 -3.80 -26.23 -13.65
C PHE A 197 -2.77 -27.35 -13.76
N LEU A 198 -1.73 -27.34 -12.92
CA LEU A 198 -0.69 -28.38 -12.95
C LEU A 198 -1.24 -29.76 -12.58
N ARG A 199 -2.11 -29.83 -11.58
CA ARG A 199 -2.80 -31.08 -11.21
C ARG A 199 -3.61 -31.64 -12.37
N HIS A 200 -4.35 -30.79 -13.09
CA HIS A 200 -5.12 -31.21 -14.26
C HIS A 200 -4.21 -31.77 -15.39
N GLN A 201 -3.07 -31.11 -15.65
CA GLN A 201 -2.10 -31.60 -16.64
C GLN A 201 -1.52 -32.97 -16.26
N LEU A 202 -1.20 -33.17 -14.99
CA LEU A 202 -0.69 -34.46 -14.50
C LEU A 202 -1.73 -35.58 -14.65
N HIS A 203 -2.99 -35.33 -14.33
CA HIS A 203 -4.06 -36.33 -14.51
C HIS A 203 -4.26 -36.69 -15.97
N LYS A 204 -4.18 -35.74 -16.89
CA LYS A 204 -4.29 -36.01 -18.33
C LYS A 204 -3.15 -36.94 -18.81
N LEU A 205 -1.91 -36.65 -18.43
CA LEU A 205 -0.75 -37.45 -18.78
C LEU A 205 -0.84 -38.90 -18.22
N HIS A 206 -1.31 -39.07 -16.98
CA HIS A 206 -1.55 -40.40 -16.40
C HIS A 206 -2.62 -41.17 -17.14
N GLY A 207 -3.70 -40.54 -17.54
CA GLY A 207 -4.77 -41.17 -18.32
C GLY A 207 -4.30 -41.65 -19.69
N GLU A 208 -3.47 -40.89 -20.39
CA GLU A 208 -2.89 -41.28 -21.68
C GLU A 208 -1.95 -42.49 -21.58
N LEU A 209 -1.14 -42.59 -20.50
CA LEU A 209 -0.23 -43.68 -20.27
C LEU A 209 -0.91 -45.03 -19.89
N HIS A 210 -2.16 -45.03 -19.44
CA HIS A 210 -2.91 -46.23 -19.10
C HIS A 210 -3.82 -46.74 -20.24
N HIS A 211 -3.86 -46.05 -21.35
CA HIS A 211 -4.63 -46.42 -22.54
C HIS A 211 -3.75 -46.88 -23.71
N GLU A 212 -2.40 -46.88 -23.55
CA GLU A 212 -1.43 -47.58 -24.40
C GLU A 212 -1.07 -48.96 -23.80
#